data_9f6432066910a24b7027b02bde4e2795
#
_entry.id   9f6432066910a24b7027b02bde4e2795
#
_cell.length_a   1.000
_cell.length_b   1.000
_cell.length_c   1.000
_cell.angle_alpha   90.00
_cell.angle_beta   90.00
_cell.angle_gamma   90.00
#
_symmetry.space_group_name_H-M   'P 1'
#
loop_
_entity.id
_entity.type
_entity.pdbx_description
1 polymer ?
#
loop_
_entity_poly.entity_id
_entity_poly.type
_entity_poly.pdbx_seq_one_letter_code
_entity_poly.pdbx_strand_id
1 'polypeptide(L)'
;LAIKQTAVSNAESMIESTVDKVDTDLAGIRQISNGVNYNIIQEYDISSQEFSRQFSLLYEVNVDKVQSMALYDNSGKLVAAEPVAVQKDKVNVEEQEWYKNASEDIENMHFSTPHIQDLFQDGANRYYWVISLSRSVDINDGDKPVNGVLLIDMKYSVIEEALSRINDSSSETYYYLCNRDGDIIYHPRRAEIDRGFFTEESTEAAVYDDGTYEIKMTGGKENVVVSSIAYTGWKIIGVVPESVQTASINQYRYYIITTVVILLMMLLWVNRIITKKI
;
A
#
# COMPACT_ATOMS: atom_id res chain seq x y z
N LEU A 1 -15.10 -27.36 8.86
CA LEU A 1 -14.90 -26.96 7.45
C LEU A 1 -15.52 -25.59 7.18
N ALA A 2 -16.83 -25.37 7.42
CA ALA A 2 -17.53 -24.12 7.08
C ALA A 2 -16.92 -22.85 7.75
N ILE A 3 -16.47 -22.94 8.99
CA ILE A 3 -15.95 -21.77 9.76
C ILE A 3 -14.53 -21.40 9.34
N LYS A 4 -13.69 -22.40 9.05
CA LYS A 4 -12.37 -22.18 8.45
C LYS A 4 -12.52 -21.39 7.14
N GLN A 5 -13.52 -21.75 6.36
CA GLN A 5 -13.87 -21.11 5.10
C GLN A 5 -14.34 -19.66 5.29
N THR A 6 -15.01 -19.33 6.41
CA THR A 6 -15.52 -17.98 6.68
C THR A 6 -14.39 -16.99 6.98
N ALA A 7 -13.38 -17.36 7.80
CA ALA A 7 -12.26 -16.45 8.13
C ALA A 7 -11.40 -16.13 6.90
N VAL A 8 -11.12 -17.14 6.08
CA VAL A 8 -10.40 -16.97 4.83
C VAL A 8 -11.21 -16.14 3.83
N SER A 9 -12.51 -16.42 3.67
CA SER A 9 -13.38 -15.66 2.77
C SER A 9 -13.54 -14.19 3.19
N ASN A 10 -13.55 -13.91 4.49
CA ASN A 10 -13.51 -12.53 4.99
C ASN A 10 -12.20 -11.84 4.64
N ALA A 11 -11.07 -12.55 4.79
CA ALA A 11 -9.76 -12.02 4.42
C ALA A 11 -9.68 -11.74 2.91
N GLU A 12 -10.18 -12.64 2.07
CA GLU A 12 -10.28 -12.44 0.61
C GLU A 12 -11.07 -11.17 0.27
N SER A 13 -12.25 -10.98 0.86
CA SER A 13 -13.10 -9.80 0.60
C SER A 13 -12.45 -8.49 1.07
N MET A 14 -11.75 -8.51 2.21
CA MET A 14 -11.01 -7.34 2.72
C MET A 14 -9.84 -7.00 1.81
N ILE A 15 -9.10 -7.99 1.36
CA ILE A 15 -7.98 -7.81 0.43
C ILE A 15 -8.49 -7.25 -0.90
N GLU A 16 -9.51 -7.82 -1.51
CA GLU A 16 -10.08 -7.37 -2.77
C GLU A 16 -10.47 -5.89 -2.72
N SER A 17 -11.23 -5.49 -1.70
CA SER A 17 -11.59 -4.08 -1.49
C SER A 17 -10.38 -3.17 -1.28
N THR A 18 -9.32 -3.66 -0.64
CA THR A 18 -8.11 -2.88 -0.38
C THR A 18 -7.21 -2.79 -1.62
N VAL A 19 -7.13 -3.85 -2.42
CA VAL A 19 -6.47 -3.83 -3.73
C VAL A 19 -7.09 -2.76 -4.61
N ASP A 20 -8.42 -2.73 -4.73
CA ASP A 20 -9.14 -1.72 -5.51
C ASP A 20 -8.85 -0.29 -5.01
N LYS A 21 -8.80 -0.11 -3.69
CA LYS A 21 -8.49 1.20 -3.08
C LYS A 21 -7.06 1.64 -3.39
N VAL A 22 -6.07 0.78 -3.18
CA VAL A 22 -4.65 1.07 -3.43
C VAL A 22 -4.41 1.29 -4.94
N ASP A 23 -4.98 0.44 -5.80
CA ASP A 23 -4.86 0.62 -7.26
C ASP A 23 -5.48 1.94 -7.73
N THR A 24 -6.62 2.34 -7.16
CA THR A 24 -7.25 3.63 -7.42
C THR A 24 -6.37 4.80 -6.99
N ASP A 25 -5.71 4.73 -5.83
CA ASP A 25 -4.82 5.79 -5.35
C ASP A 25 -3.56 5.89 -6.23
N LEU A 26 -2.95 4.76 -6.59
CA LEU A 26 -1.82 4.72 -7.51
C LEU A 26 -2.21 5.21 -8.92
N ALA A 27 -3.39 4.84 -9.40
CA ALA A 27 -3.94 5.35 -10.67
C ALA A 27 -4.13 6.87 -10.62
N GLY A 28 -4.56 7.43 -9.48
CA GLY A 28 -4.65 8.88 -9.27
C GLY A 28 -3.29 9.57 -9.43
N ILE A 29 -2.23 9.03 -8.86
CA ILE A 29 -0.86 9.58 -9.01
C ILE A 29 -0.39 9.49 -10.47
N ARG A 30 -0.68 8.39 -11.17
CA ARG A 30 -0.39 8.27 -12.60
C ARG A 30 -1.15 9.30 -13.43
N GLN A 31 -2.42 9.58 -13.09
CA GLN A 31 -3.21 10.62 -13.77
C GLN A 31 -2.64 12.01 -13.55
N ILE A 32 -2.16 12.32 -12.32
CA ILE A 32 -1.45 13.58 -12.03
C ILE A 32 -0.20 13.66 -12.92
N SER A 33 0.61 12.61 -12.97
CA SER A 33 1.81 12.53 -13.83
C SER A 33 1.48 12.74 -15.31
N ASN A 34 0.41 12.15 -15.80
CA ASN A 34 -0.07 12.38 -17.18
C ASN A 34 -0.53 13.82 -17.38
N GLY A 35 -1.22 14.41 -16.41
CA GLY A 35 -1.64 15.81 -16.44
C GLY A 35 -0.43 16.75 -16.53
N VAL A 36 0.60 16.52 -15.71
CA VAL A 36 1.85 17.29 -15.78
C VAL A 36 2.50 17.13 -17.16
N ASN A 37 2.67 15.91 -17.64
CA ASN A 37 3.38 15.64 -18.89
C ASN A 37 2.66 16.24 -20.10
N TYR A 38 1.38 15.89 -20.29
CA TYR A 38 0.67 16.22 -21.54
C TYR A 38 0.06 17.62 -21.54
N ASN A 39 -0.42 18.10 -20.39
CA ASN A 39 -1.13 19.37 -20.33
C ASN A 39 -0.28 20.55 -19.84
N ILE A 40 0.93 20.28 -19.32
CA ILE A 40 1.80 21.33 -18.80
C ILE A 40 3.15 21.32 -19.51
N ILE A 41 3.92 20.21 -19.43
CA ILE A 41 5.29 20.16 -19.98
C ILE A 41 5.28 20.25 -21.51
N GLN A 42 4.34 19.58 -22.18
CA GLN A 42 4.27 19.60 -23.66
C GLN A 42 3.60 20.87 -24.21
N GLU A 43 2.75 21.53 -23.43
CA GLU A 43 1.99 22.70 -23.89
C GLU A 43 2.71 24.03 -23.65
N TYR A 44 3.53 24.14 -22.58
CA TYR A 44 4.13 25.39 -22.17
C TYR A 44 5.66 25.27 -22.15
N ASP A 45 6.32 26.37 -22.57
CA ASP A 45 7.74 26.55 -22.35
C ASP A 45 8.02 26.59 -20.83
N ILE A 46 9.03 25.83 -20.38
CA ILE A 46 9.37 25.70 -18.95
C ILE A 46 9.80 27.02 -18.29
N SER A 47 10.28 27.97 -19.09
CA SER A 47 10.66 29.31 -18.63
C SER A 47 9.45 30.26 -18.50
N SER A 48 8.26 29.85 -18.98
CA SER A 48 7.09 30.70 -19.00
C SER A 48 6.39 30.81 -17.63
N GLN A 49 5.78 31.96 -17.38
CA GLN A 49 4.96 32.14 -16.18
C GLN A 49 3.76 31.21 -16.16
N GLU A 50 3.21 30.86 -17.33
CA GLU A 50 2.05 29.98 -17.42
C GLU A 50 2.43 28.54 -17.02
N PHE A 51 3.58 28.03 -17.43
CA PHE A 51 4.11 26.75 -16.94
C PHE A 51 4.15 26.73 -15.41
N SER A 52 4.79 27.70 -14.79
CA SER A 52 4.92 27.77 -13.33
C SER A 52 3.55 27.81 -12.65
N ARG A 53 2.61 28.60 -13.20
CA ARG A 53 1.26 28.72 -12.67
C ARG A 53 0.49 27.40 -12.74
N GLN A 54 0.52 26.70 -13.88
CA GLN A 54 -0.20 25.44 -14.08
C GLN A 54 0.41 24.30 -13.25
N PHE A 55 1.74 24.25 -13.15
CA PHE A 55 2.46 23.28 -12.35
C PHE A 55 2.12 23.44 -10.85
N SER A 56 2.14 24.68 -10.34
CA SER A 56 1.77 24.99 -8.96
C SER A 56 0.30 24.67 -8.69
N LEU A 57 -0.62 25.05 -9.59
CA LEU A 57 -2.05 24.78 -9.43
C LEU A 57 -2.35 23.28 -9.35
N LEU A 58 -1.69 22.47 -10.19
CA LEU A 58 -1.87 21.02 -10.16
C LEU A 58 -1.36 20.40 -8.86
N TYR A 59 -0.27 20.93 -8.30
CA TYR A 59 0.20 20.53 -6.98
C TYR A 59 -0.81 20.92 -5.89
N GLU A 60 -1.28 22.18 -5.87
CA GLU A 60 -2.20 22.70 -4.84
C GLU A 60 -3.49 21.90 -4.73
N VAL A 61 -4.07 21.48 -5.87
CA VAL A 61 -5.31 20.69 -5.87
C VAL A 61 -5.11 19.21 -5.47
N ASN A 62 -3.85 18.76 -5.37
CA ASN A 62 -3.51 17.37 -4.99
C ASN A 62 -2.65 17.31 -3.72
N VAL A 63 -2.56 18.40 -2.96
CA VAL A 63 -1.71 18.49 -1.76
C VAL A 63 -2.07 17.49 -0.66
N ASP A 64 -3.28 16.96 -0.66
CA ASP A 64 -3.71 15.89 0.24
C ASP A 64 -2.98 14.56 -0.01
N LYS A 65 -2.66 14.25 -1.26
CA LYS A 65 -1.99 13.02 -1.69
C LYS A 65 -0.53 13.18 -2.08
N VAL A 66 -0.17 14.34 -2.61
CA VAL A 66 1.17 14.64 -3.13
C VAL A 66 1.97 15.42 -2.10
N GLN A 67 3.18 14.95 -1.79
CA GLN A 67 4.14 15.63 -0.93
C GLN A 67 4.96 16.65 -1.71
N SER A 68 5.44 16.27 -2.89
CA SER A 68 6.21 17.14 -3.78
C SER A 68 6.11 16.68 -5.23
N MET A 69 6.33 17.61 -6.15
CA MET A 69 6.56 17.35 -7.57
C MET A 69 7.86 18.06 -7.98
N ALA A 70 8.66 17.38 -8.79
CA ALA A 70 9.91 17.96 -9.29
C ALA A 70 10.15 17.56 -10.74
N LEU A 71 10.67 18.49 -11.51
CA LEU A 71 11.10 18.29 -12.89
C LEU A 71 12.61 18.50 -12.99
N TYR A 72 13.29 17.52 -13.52
CA TYR A 72 14.74 17.54 -13.76
C TYR A 72 15.03 17.46 -15.25
N ASP A 73 16.08 18.15 -15.69
CA ASP A 73 16.59 17.99 -17.05
C ASP A 73 17.47 16.72 -17.18
N ASN A 74 17.98 16.47 -18.37
CA ASN A 74 18.82 15.30 -18.68
C ASN A 74 20.21 15.33 -18.04
N SER A 75 20.56 16.41 -17.38
CA SER A 75 21.80 16.55 -16.57
C SER A 75 21.55 16.41 -15.07
N GLY A 76 20.32 16.05 -14.66
CA GLY A 76 19.94 15.96 -13.26
C GLY A 76 19.77 17.32 -12.56
N LYS A 77 19.70 18.41 -13.32
CA LYS A 77 19.47 19.74 -12.76
C LYS A 77 17.98 19.98 -12.55
N LEU A 78 17.64 20.51 -11.38
CA LEU A 78 16.28 20.88 -11.05
C LEU A 78 15.78 22.03 -11.92
N VAL A 79 14.70 21.79 -12.66
CA VAL A 79 14.01 22.76 -13.51
C VAL A 79 12.87 23.44 -12.77
N ALA A 80 12.03 22.64 -12.12
CA ALA A 80 10.88 23.12 -11.34
C ALA A 80 10.63 22.21 -10.14
N ALA A 81 10.09 22.74 -9.06
CA ALA A 81 9.63 21.98 -7.91
C ALA A 81 8.42 22.65 -7.25
N GLU A 82 7.49 21.81 -6.80
CA GLU A 82 6.37 22.21 -5.95
C GLU A 82 6.26 21.25 -4.75
N PRO A 83 6.17 21.77 -3.51
CA PRO A 83 6.29 23.20 -3.18
C PRO A 83 7.68 23.75 -3.57
N VAL A 84 7.74 25.04 -3.85
CA VAL A 84 9.03 25.69 -4.19
C VAL A 84 10.05 25.38 -3.10
N ALA A 85 11.12 24.71 -3.47
CA ALA A 85 12.10 24.20 -2.53
C ALA A 85 13.53 24.33 -3.08
N VAL A 86 14.49 24.36 -2.18
CA VAL A 86 15.91 24.36 -2.51
C VAL A 86 16.43 22.93 -2.42
N GLN A 87 17.00 22.44 -3.50
CA GLN A 87 17.66 21.13 -3.50
C GLN A 87 18.88 21.14 -2.56
N LYS A 88 19.12 20.02 -1.87
CA LYS A 88 20.32 19.85 -1.04
C LYS A 88 21.57 19.75 -1.91
N ASP A 89 22.62 20.47 -1.56
CA ASP A 89 23.87 20.53 -2.35
C ASP A 89 24.58 19.19 -2.52
N LYS A 90 24.34 18.23 -1.64
CA LYS A 90 25.04 16.93 -1.64
C LYS A 90 24.30 15.82 -2.38
N VAL A 91 23.12 16.11 -2.95
CA VAL A 91 22.33 15.11 -3.66
C VAL A 91 22.81 15.01 -5.10
N ASN A 92 23.34 13.84 -5.45
CA ASN A 92 23.59 13.50 -6.85
C ASN A 92 22.30 12.84 -7.40
N VAL A 93 21.56 13.59 -8.20
CA VAL A 93 20.27 13.15 -8.77
C VAL A 93 20.48 12.00 -9.76
N GLU A 94 21.53 12.04 -10.57
CA GLU A 94 21.83 11.00 -11.57
C GLU A 94 22.13 9.62 -10.93
N GLU A 95 22.57 9.59 -9.66
CA GLU A 95 22.82 8.37 -8.92
C GLU A 95 21.57 7.80 -8.25
N GLN A 96 20.50 8.58 -8.16
CA GLN A 96 19.24 8.13 -7.55
C GLN A 96 18.57 7.03 -8.39
N GLU A 97 18.07 6.00 -7.71
CA GLU A 97 17.44 4.84 -8.36
C GLU A 97 16.23 5.26 -9.22
N TRP A 98 15.37 6.14 -8.68
CA TRP A 98 14.22 6.66 -9.40
C TRP A 98 14.58 7.41 -10.69
N TYR A 99 15.72 8.14 -10.70
CA TYR A 99 16.19 8.85 -11.88
C TYR A 99 16.74 7.89 -12.93
N LYS A 100 17.53 6.89 -12.50
CA LYS A 100 18.06 5.85 -13.38
C LYS A 100 16.93 5.06 -14.04
N ASN A 101 15.98 4.57 -13.25
CA ASN A 101 14.84 3.80 -13.75
C ASN A 101 14.05 4.58 -14.80
N ALA A 102 13.76 5.87 -14.55
CA ALA A 102 13.06 6.72 -15.51
C ALA A 102 13.86 7.02 -16.78
N SER A 103 15.20 7.10 -16.67
CA SER A 103 16.08 7.40 -17.79
C SER A 103 16.39 6.18 -18.65
N GLU A 104 16.42 4.98 -18.07
CA GLU A 104 16.73 3.72 -18.76
C GLU A 104 15.50 3.08 -19.39
N ASP A 105 14.33 3.19 -18.75
CA ASP A 105 13.05 2.68 -19.24
C ASP A 105 12.06 3.84 -19.43
N ILE A 106 12.25 4.57 -20.54
CA ILE A 106 11.52 5.81 -20.85
C ILE A 106 10.03 5.63 -21.14
N GLU A 107 9.58 4.41 -21.47
CA GLU A 107 8.18 4.14 -21.80
C GLU A 107 7.30 3.94 -20.55
N ASN A 108 7.91 3.60 -19.41
CA ASN A 108 7.20 3.22 -18.20
C ASN A 108 7.26 4.31 -17.10
N MET A 109 6.31 4.20 -16.20
CA MET A 109 6.30 4.94 -14.94
C MET A 109 6.73 3.97 -13.82
N HIS A 110 7.65 4.42 -12.98
CA HIS A 110 8.24 3.59 -11.93
C HIS A 110 7.81 4.07 -10.55
N PHE A 111 7.24 3.18 -9.75
CA PHE A 111 6.96 3.43 -8.34
C PHE A 111 8.09 2.86 -7.48
N SER A 112 8.63 3.69 -6.58
CA SER A 112 9.61 3.27 -5.58
C SER A 112 8.96 2.53 -4.41
N THR A 113 9.76 1.87 -3.59
CA THR A 113 9.38 1.52 -2.22
C THR A 113 9.34 2.76 -1.31
N PRO A 114 8.67 2.69 -0.14
CA PRO A 114 8.65 3.81 0.81
C PRO A 114 10.05 4.22 1.26
N HIS A 115 10.31 5.52 1.21
CA HIS A 115 11.58 6.11 1.65
C HIS A 115 11.35 7.52 2.21
N ILE A 116 12.38 8.04 2.87
CA ILE A 116 12.35 9.43 3.34
C ILE A 116 12.71 10.34 2.17
N GLN A 117 11.86 11.32 1.91
CA GLN A 117 12.18 12.36 0.94
C GLN A 117 13.35 13.20 1.46
N ASP A 118 14.50 13.14 0.80
CA ASP A 118 15.71 13.83 1.24
C ASP A 118 16.35 14.72 0.17
N LEU A 119 15.64 14.96 -0.94
CA LEU A 119 16.12 15.80 -2.05
C LEU A 119 16.14 17.28 -1.70
N PHE A 120 15.16 17.75 -0.91
CA PHE A 120 14.94 19.16 -0.62
C PHE A 120 15.31 19.54 0.81
N GLN A 121 15.73 20.79 0.98
CA GLN A 121 15.94 21.38 2.30
C GLN A 121 14.58 21.62 2.96
N ASP A 122 14.42 21.15 4.20
CA ASP A 122 13.28 21.52 5.05
C ASP A 122 13.82 22.33 6.25
N GLY A 123 13.38 23.59 6.35
CA GLY A 123 13.79 24.48 7.45
C GLY A 123 13.36 23.99 8.85
N ALA A 124 12.41 23.08 8.92
CA ALA A 124 11.96 22.46 10.17
C ALA A 124 12.58 21.10 10.47
N ASN A 125 13.48 20.60 9.61
CA ASN A 125 14.11 19.27 9.69
C ASN A 125 13.10 18.12 9.88
N ARG A 126 11.96 18.21 9.19
CA ARG A 126 10.94 17.16 9.22
C ARG A 126 11.28 16.05 8.24
N TYR A 127 10.92 14.84 8.57
CA TYR A 127 11.04 13.69 7.69
C TYR A 127 9.68 13.34 7.10
N TYR A 128 9.61 13.30 5.78
CA TYR A 128 8.40 12.90 5.05
C TYR A 128 8.63 11.56 4.40
N TRP A 129 7.82 10.57 4.80
CA TRP A 129 7.80 9.29 4.13
C TRP A 129 6.98 9.39 2.86
N VAL A 130 7.56 8.96 1.76
CA VAL A 130 6.97 9.05 0.42
C VAL A 130 7.15 7.76 -0.35
N ILE A 131 6.32 7.61 -1.38
CA ILE A 131 6.48 6.66 -2.47
C ILE A 131 6.59 7.51 -3.73
N SER A 132 7.70 7.41 -4.42
CA SER A 132 7.95 8.24 -5.60
C SER A 132 7.51 7.56 -6.88
N LEU A 133 6.76 8.29 -7.70
CA LEU A 133 6.55 7.95 -9.10
C LEU A 133 7.53 8.76 -9.94
N SER A 134 8.33 8.10 -10.76
CA SER A 134 9.23 8.74 -11.72
C SER A 134 8.93 8.30 -13.13
N ARG A 135 9.14 9.22 -14.08
CA ARG A 135 9.04 8.94 -15.52
C ARG A 135 9.90 9.87 -16.35
N SER A 136 10.30 9.39 -17.53
CA SER A 136 10.88 10.25 -18.57
C SER A 136 9.83 11.17 -19.17
N VAL A 137 10.21 12.40 -19.50
CA VAL A 137 9.37 13.41 -20.14
C VAL A 137 10.19 14.21 -21.18
N ASP A 138 9.52 14.69 -22.21
CA ASP A 138 10.12 15.60 -23.19
C ASP A 138 9.82 17.05 -22.76
N ILE A 139 10.85 17.75 -22.32
CA ILE A 139 10.75 19.13 -21.84
C ILE A 139 10.81 20.08 -23.04
N ASN A 140 9.87 21.00 -23.14
CA ASN A 140 9.89 22.06 -24.12
C ASN A 140 10.70 23.25 -23.60
N ASP A 141 11.96 23.35 -24.07
CA ASP A 141 12.89 24.46 -23.73
C ASP A 141 13.23 25.22 -25.01
N GLY A 142 12.26 25.97 -25.54
CA GLY A 142 12.38 26.77 -26.73
C GLY A 142 12.44 25.96 -28.04
N ASP A 143 13.60 25.86 -28.70
CA ASP A 143 13.68 25.35 -30.07
C ASP A 143 13.72 23.82 -30.20
N LYS A 144 14.01 23.08 -29.14
CA LYS A 144 14.14 21.61 -29.20
C LYS A 144 13.65 20.94 -27.91
N PRO A 145 12.90 19.81 -28.03
CA PRO A 145 12.60 19.02 -26.86
C PRO A 145 13.89 18.43 -26.26
N VAL A 146 14.01 18.53 -24.94
CA VAL A 146 15.09 17.96 -24.16
C VAL A 146 14.49 16.90 -23.24
N ASN A 147 15.10 15.73 -23.18
CA ASN A 147 14.66 14.70 -22.25
C ASN A 147 14.87 15.19 -20.80
N GLY A 148 13.95 14.84 -19.94
CA GLY A 148 14.03 15.10 -18.52
C GLY A 148 13.29 14.01 -17.73
N VAL A 149 13.28 14.17 -16.41
CA VAL A 149 12.61 13.25 -15.50
C VAL A 149 11.64 14.02 -14.62
N LEU A 150 10.38 13.62 -14.66
CA LEU A 150 9.35 14.04 -13.73
C LEU A 150 9.33 13.09 -12.53
N LEU A 151 9.43 13.66 -11.34
CA LEU A 151 9.29 12.98 -10.05
C LEU A 151 8.05 13.48 -9.34
N ILE A 152 7.21 12.59 -8.86
CA ILE A 152 6.04 12.90 -8.01
C ILE A 152 6.14 12.06 -6.75
N ASP A 153 6.30 12.70 -5.61
CA ASP A 153 6.34 12.07 -4.31
C ASP A 153 4.92 11.98 -3.73
N MET A 154 4.34 10.79 -3.74
CA MET A 154 3.08 10.50 -3.05
C MET A 154 3.34 10.38 -1.55
N LYS A 155 2.49 10.97 -0.73
CA LYS A 155 2.53 10.78 0.73
C LYS A 155 2.31 9.31 1.09
N TYR A 156 3.22 8.74 1.86
CA TYR A 156 3.11 7.36 2.33
C TYR A 156 1.82 7.12 3.12
N SER A 157 1.32 8.15 3.82
CA SER A 157 0.07 8.07 4.60
C SER A 157 -1.15 7.65 3.76
N VAL A 158 -1.13 7.83 2.43
CA VAL A 158 -2.21 7.36 1.53
C VAL A 158 -2.30 5.84 1.55
N ILE A 159 -1.17 5.16 1.46
CA ILE A 159 -1.09 3.69 1.55
C ILE A 159 -1.33 3.21 2.97
N GLU A 160 -0.72 3.88 3.95
CA GLU A 160 -0.89 3.56 5.37
C GLU A 160 -2.35 3.62 5.80
N GLU A 161 -3.11 4.63 5.37
CA GLU A 161 -4.54 4.75 5.69
C GLU A 161 -5.37 3.62 5.07
N ALA A 162 -5.09 3.22 3.83
CA ALA A 162 -5.79 2.11 3.18
C ALA A 162 -5.58 0.78 3.91
N LEU A 163 -4.33 0.47 4.28
CA LEU A 163 -3.96 -0.80 4.92
C LEU A 163 -4.29 -0.82 6.43
N SER A 164 -4.20 0.31 7.13
CA SER A 164 -4.52 0.37 8.56
C SER A 164 -6.01 0.13 8.85
N ARG A 165 -6.89 0.46 7.90
CA ARG A 165 -8.35 0.24 8.04
C ARG A 165 -8.74 -1.24 8.16
N ILE A 166 -7.98 -2.14 7.54
CA ILE A 166 -8.22 -3.58 7.56
C ILE A 166 -7.41 -4.30 8.64
N ASN A 167 -6.49 -3.60 9.31
CA ASN A 167 -5.68 -4.13 10.38
C ASN A 167 -6.24 -3.72 11.74
N ASP A 168 -7.11 -4.57 12.30
CA ASP A 168 -7.63 -4.38 13.66
C ASP A 168 -6.63 -4.94 14.68
N SER A 169 -6.22 -4.10 15.64
CA SER A 169 -5.31 -4.49 16.72
C SER A 169 -5.84 -5.60 17.64
N SER A 170 -7.14 -5.88 17.60
CA SER A 170 -7.77 -6.98 18.34
C SER A 170 -7.77 -8.31 17.59
N SER A 171 -7.45 -8.31 16.29
CA SER A 171 -7.42 -9.50 15.44
C SER A 171 -6.01 -10.07 15.34
N GLU A 172 -5.89 -11.40 15.40
CA GLU A 172 -4.63 -12.07 15.06
C GLU A 172 -4.41 -12.15 13.54
N THR A 173 -5.47 -11.97 12.73
CA THR A 173 -5.36 -11.82 11.28
C THR A 173 -4.79 -10.44 10.96
N TYR A 174 -3.76 -10.41 10.12
CA TYR A 174 -3.16 -9.16 9.69
C TYR A 174 -2.88 -9.16 8.19
N TYR A 175 -2.72 -7.95 7.65
CA TYR A 175 -2.53 -7.71 6.23
C TYR A 175 -1.32 -6.80 6.02
N TYR A 176 -0.47 -7.16 5.08
CA TYR A 176 0.67 -6.35 4.69
C TYR A 176 0.78 -6.20 3.18
N LEU A 177 1.58 -5.24 2.74
CA LEU A 177 1.85 -4.95 1.35
C LEU A 177 3.34 -5.06 1.08
N CYS A 178 3.73 -5.79 0.04
CA CYS A 178 5.11 -5.88 -0.42
C CYS A 178 5.20 -5.66 -1.94
N ASN A 179 6.44 -5.39 -2.41
CA ASN A 179 6.73 -5.37 -3.84
C ASN A 179 6.90 -6.80 -4.39
N ARG A 180 7.27 -6.91 -5.67
CA ARG A 180 7.49 -8.21 -6.33
C ARG A 180 8.66 -9.00 -5.76
N ASP A 181 9.64 -8.30 -5.19
CA ASP A 181 10.86 -8.89 -4.60
C ASP A 181 10.66 -9.27 -3.13
N GLY A 182 9.51 -8.93 -2.55
CA GLY A 182 9.18 -9.17 -1.16
C GLY A 182 9.59 -8.05 -0.21
N ASP A 183 10.06 -6.90 -0.72
CA ASP A 183 10.34 -5.76 0.14
C ASP A 183 9.04 -5.19 0.70
N ILE A 184 8.99 -5.04 2.01
CA ILE A 184 7.80 -4.61 2.73
C ILE A 184 7.54 -3.12 2.47
N ILE A 185 6.39 -2.83 1.85
CA ILE A 185 5.89 -1.48 1.65
C ILE A 185 5.11 -1.01 2.88
N TYR A 186 4.20 -1.83 3.37
CA TYR A 186 3.44 -1.60 4.60
C TYR A 186 3.34 -2.87 5.43
N HIS A 187 3.51 -2.76 6.74
CA HIS A 187 3.27 -3.85 7.67
C HIS A 187 2.73 -3.31 9.00
N PRO A 188 1.66 -3.89 9.59
CA PRO A 188 1.09 -3.38 10.86
C PRO A 188 2.06 -3.51 12.04
N ARG A 189 3.01 -4.44 11.96
CA ARG A 189 4.06 -4.66 12.97
C ARG A 189 5.44 -4.16 12.51
N ARG A 190 5.49 -3.14 11.67
CA ARG A 190 6.73 -2.61 11.10
C ARG A 190 7.76 -2.28 12.18
N ALA A 191 7.34 -1.64 13.27
CA ALA A 191 8.24 -1.30 14.38
C ALA A 191 8.86 -2.51 15.09
N GLU A 192 8.18 -3.68 15.09
CA GLU A 192 8.72 -4.91 15.64
C GLU A 192 9.72 -5.56 14.67
N ILE A 193 9.45 -5.49 13.37
CA ILE A 193 10.36 -5.96 12.32
C ILE A 193 11.67 -5.17 12.37
N ASP A 194 11.59 -3.84 12.39
CA ASP A 194 12.76 -2.96 12.41
C ASP A 194 13.62 -3.13 13.67
N ARG A 195 13.02 -3.58 14.77
CA ARG A 195 13.73 -3.91 16.03
C ARG A 195 14.20 -5.37 16.12
N GLY A 196 13.87 -6.20 15.13
CA GLY A 196 14.20 -7.62 15.11
C GLY A 196 13.39 -8.50 16.07
N PHE A 197 12.24 -8.02 16.56
CA PHE A 197 11.34 -8.78 17.42
C PHE A 197 10.34 -9.64 16.65
N PHE A 198 10.17 -9.35 15.38
CA PHE A 198 9.30 -10.10 14.46
C PHE A 198 9.99 -10.23 13.10
N THR A 199 9.83 -11.38 12.46
CA THR A 199 10.31 -11.63 11.09
C THR A 199 9.12 -12.02 10.24
N GLU A 200 8.97 -11.35 9.08
CA GLU A 200 7.97 -11.69 8.08
C GLU A 200 8.64 -12.37 6.90
N GLU A 201 8.09 -13.50 6.46
CA GLU A 201 8.60 -14.24 5.30
C GLU A 201 8.00 -13.68 3.99
N SER A 202 8.07 -12.36 3.83
CA SER A 202 7.46 -11.63 2.71
C SER A 202 8.04 -12.03 1.35
N THR A 203 9.31 -12.38 1.30
CA THR A 203 9.98 -12.86 0.06
C THR A 203 9.38 -14.18 -0.41
N GLU A 204 9.05 -15.11 0.51
CA GLU A 204 8.40 -16.37 0.17
C GLU A 204 6.96 -16.12 -0.31
N ALA A 205 6.21 -15.29 0.41
CA ALA A 205 4.83 -14.96 0.06
C ALA A 205 4.73 -14.17 -1.26
N ALA A 206 5.72 -13.36 -1.61
CA ALA A 206 5.76 -12.61 -2.86
C ALA A 206 5.88 -13.48 -4.12
N VAL A 207 6.34 -14.71 -4.00
CA VAL A 207 6.47 -15.65 -5.14
C VAL A 207 5.12 -16.26 -5.55
N TYR A 208 4.16 -16.36 -4.63
CA TYR A 208 2.86 -16.96 -4.94
C TYR A 208 2.01 -16.08 -5.86
N ASP A 209 1.29 -16.72 -6.77
CA ASP A 209 0.25 -16.07 -7.56
C ASP A 209 -0.97 -15.70 -6.69
N ASP A 210 -1.94 -14.98 -7.28
CA ASP A 210 -3.18 -14.63 -6.59
C ASP A 210 -3.94 -15.91 -6.19
N GLY A 211 -4.34 -15.98 -4.92
CA GLY A 211 -5.04 -17.12 -4.36
C GLY A 211 -4.82 -17.30 -2.88
N THR A 212 -5.28 -18.47 -2.38
CA THR A 212 -5.17 -18.84 -0.97
C THR A 212 -4.30 -20.07 -0.81
N TYR A 213 -3.32 -19.97 0.10
CA TYR A 213 -2.31 -20.98 0.35
C TYR A 213 -2.26 -21.36 1.82
N GLU A 214 -2.00 -22.63 2.11
CA GLU A 214 -1.69 -23.09 3.46
C GLU A 214 -0.16 -23.21 3.58
N ILE A 215 0.44 -22.28 4.34
CA ILE A 215 1.91 -22.19 4.52
C ILE A 215 2.25 -22.59 5.95
N LYS A 216 3.37 -23.29 6.13
CA LYS A 216 3.89 -23.63 7.44
C LYS A 216 4.94 -22.60 7.83
N MET A 217 4.58 -21.65 8.66
CA MET A 217 5.48 -20.62 9.20
C MET A 217 6.05 -21.02 10.57
N THR A 218 6.95 -20.22 11.09
CA THR A 218 7.63 -20.47 12.38
C THR A 218 6.66 -20.58 13.56
N GLY A 219 5.44 -20.00 13.45
CA GLY A 219 4.37 -20.05 14.46
C GLY A 219 3.36 -21.19 14.32
N GLY A 220 3.40 -21.97 13.23
CA GLY A 220 2.42 -23.03 12.96
C GLY A 220 1.98 -23.04 11.49
N LYS A 221 0.80 -23.63 11.25
CA LYS A 221 0.15 -23.55 9.93
C LYS A 221 -0.69 -22.30 9.84
N GLU A 222 -0.53 -21.56 8.77
CA GLU A 222 -1.27 -20.33 8.50
C GLU A 222 -1.90 -20.40 7.11
N ASN A 223 -3.06 -19.78 6.92
CA ASN A 223 -3.58 -19.55 5.60
C ASN A 223 -3.17 -18.15 5.15
N VAL A 224 -2.57 -18.09 3.99
CA VAL A 224 -2.10 -16.86 3.38
C VAL A 224 -2.93 -16.60 2.15
N VAL A 225 -3.56 -15.42 2.10
CA VAL A 225 -4.32 -14.93 0.95
C VAL A 225 -3.49 -13.90 0.24
N VAL A 226 -3.22 -14.10 -1.05
CA VAL A 226 -2.39 -13.22 -1.88
C VAL A 226 -3.24 -12.60 -2.98
N SER A 227 -3.13 -11.29 -3.18
CA SER A 227 -3.74 -10.61 -4.31
C SER A 227 -2.84 -9.48 -4.81
N SER A 228 -2.69 -9.40 -6.14
CA SER A 228 -1.76 -8.50 -6.81
C SER A 228 -2.45 -7.20 -7.23
N ILE A 229 -1.72 -6.09 -7.12
CA ILE A 229 -2.10 -4.79 -7.66
C ILE A 229 -1.63 -4.74 -9.10
N ALA A 230 -2.57 -4.56 -10.04
CA ALA A 230 -2.34 -4.80 -11.45
C ALA A 230 -1.17 -4.01 -12.05
N TYR A 231 -1.06 -2.72 -11.75
CA TYR A 231 -0.05 -1.88 -12.40
C TYR A 231 1.37 -2.10 -11.86
N THR A 232 1.52 -2.12 -10.53
CA THR A 232 2.84 -2.25 -9.89
C THR A 232 3.30 -3.69 -9.76
N GLY A 233 2.33 -4.62 -9.73
CA GLY A 233 2.56 -6.00 -9.33
C GLY A 233 2.91 -6.16 -7.85
N TRP A 234 2.65 -5.12 -7.05
CA TRP A 234 2.71 -5.23 -5.59
C TRP A 234 1.64 -6.20 -5.10
N LYS A 235 1.86 -6.80 -3.95
CA LYS A 235 0.97 -7.83 -3.42
C LYS A 235 0.47 -7.44 -2.05
N ILE A 236 -0.85 -7.49 -1.86
CA ILE A 236 -1.46 -7.47 -0.54
C ILE A 236 -1.58 -8.91 -0.08
N ILE A 237 -1.04 -9.17 1.10
CA ILE A 237 -0.97 -10.49 1.69
C ILE A 237 -1.71 -10.45 3.02
N GLY A 238 -2.71 -11.31 3.16
CA GLY A 238 -3.44 -11.51 4.41
C GLY A 238 -3.03 -12.81 5.06
N VAL A 239 -2.58 -12.73 6.30
CA VAL A 239 -2.17 -13.88 7.10
C VAL A 239 -3.26 -14.20 8.10
N VAL A 240 -3.83 -15.41 8.00
CA VAL A 240 -4.91 -15.92 8.86
C VAL A 240 -4.37 -17.08 9.69
N PRO A 241 -3.97 -16.84 10.95
CA PRO A 241 -3.44 -17.89 11.82
C PRO A 241 -4.44 -19.00 12.09
N GLU A 242 -3.95 -20.22 12.32
CA GLU A 242 -4.81 -21.39 12.66
C GLU A 242 -5.57 -21.19 13.97
N SER A 243 -5.03 -20.42 14.91
CA SER A 243 -5.68 -20.02 16.18
C SER A 243 -7.03 -19.33 15.95
N VAL A 244 -7.10 -18.40 15.01
CA VAL A 244 -8.34 -17.66 14.65
C VAL A 244 -9.40 -18.61 14.12
N GLN A 245 -8.97 -19.60 13.33
CA GLN A 245 -9.86 -20.59 12.74
C GLN A 245 -10.44 -21.53 13.78
N THR A 246 -9.62 -21.93 14.78
CA THR A 246 -10.04 -22.83 15.87
C THR A 246 -10.83 -22.14 16.96
N ALA A 247 -10.56 -20.87 17.26
CA ALA A 247 -11.30 -20.09 18.25
C ALA A 247 -12.78 -19.96 17.89
N SER A 248 -13.10 -19.69 16.65
CA SER A 248 -14.48 -19.63 16.15
C SER A 248 -15.20 -20.99 16.28
N ILE A 249 -14.53 -22.09 15.98
CA ILE A 249 -15.08 -23.45 16.12
C ILE A 249 -15.42 -23.75 17.59
N ASN A 250 -14.54 -23.39 18.52
CA ASN A 250 -14.75 -23.60 19.93
C ASN A 250 -15.94 -22.80 20.47
N GLN A 251 -16.10 -21.55 20.04
CA GLN A 251 -17.24 -20.72 20.41
C GLN A 251 -18.57 -21.33 19.99
N TYR A 252 -18.71 -21.78 18.74
CA TYR A 252 -19.92 -22.46 18.28
C TYR A 252 -20.17 -23.81 19.00
N ARG A 253 -19.11 -24.54 19.30
CA ARG A 253 -19.20 -25.78 20.10
C ARG A 253 -19.78 -25.52 21.48
N TYR A 254 -19.37 -24.44 22.16
CA TYR A 254 -19.97 -24.05 23.44
C TYR A 254 -21.44 -23.67 23.30
N TYR A 255 -21.83 -22.92 22.28
CA TYR A 255 -23.25 -22.60 22.03
C TYR A 255 -24.10 -23.83 21.77
N ILE A 256 -23.63 -24.79 20.99
CA ILE A 256 -24.34 -26.05 20.73
C ILE A 256 -24.49 -26.85 22.03
N ILE A 257 -23.42 -27.00 22.81
CA ILE A 257 -23.46 -27.74 24.07
C ILE A 257 -24.44 -27.08 25.05
N THR A 258 -24.39 -25.78 25.24
CA THR A 258 -25.30 -25.05 26.13
C THR A 258 -26.77 -25.18 25.69
N THR A 259 -27.03 -25.09 24.39
CA THR A 259 -28.37 -25.27 23.84
C THR A 259 -28.91 -26.68 24.11
N VAL A 260 -28.09 -27.71 23.88
CA VAL A 260 -28.46 -29.12 24.16
C VAL A 260 -28.73 -29.34 25.65
N VAL A 261 -27.90 -28.77 26.54
CA VAL A 261 -28.11 -28.87 28.00
C VAL A 261 -29.42 -28.20 28.43
N ILE A 262 -29.75 -27.02 27.89
CA ILE A 262 -31.01 -26.32 28.16
C ILE A 262 -32.20 -27.14 27.69
N LEU A 263 -32.15 -27.73 26.50
CA LEU A 263 -33.21 -28.60 25.97
C LEU A 263 -33.42 -29.86 26.84
N LEU A 264 -32.35 -30.49 27.31
CA LEU A 264 -32.40 -31.62 28.22
C LEU A 264 -33.04 -31.26 29.57
N MET A 265 -32.65 -30.12 30.15
CA MET A 265 -33.26 -29.63 31.39
C MET A 265 -34.76 -29.34 31.22
N MET A 266 -35.13 -28.75 30.09
CA MET A 266 -36.54 -28.48 29.77
C MET A 266 -37.35 -29.76 29.64
N LEU A 267 -36.81 -30.78 28.97
CA LEU A 267 -37.43 -32.10 28.84
C LEU A 267 -37.62 -32.79 30.21
N LEU A 268 -36.60 -32.75 31.07
CA LEU A 268 -36.67 -33.30 32.42
C LEU A 268 -37.72 -32.55 33.28
N TRP A 269 -37.79 -31.24 33.13
CA TRP A 269 -38.76 -30.40 33.84
C TRP A 269 -40.20 -30.72 33.41
N VAL A 270 -40.46 -30.85 32.11
CA VAL A 270 -41.76 -31.25 31.54
C VAL A 270 -42.14 -32.64 32.00
N ASN A 271 -41.22 -33.60 31.94
CA ASN A 271 -41.49 -34.98 32.42
C ASN A 271 -41.82 -35.00 33.90
N ARG A 272 -41.14 -34.19 34.73
CA ARG A 272 -41.45 -34.07 36.16
C ARG A 272 -42.83 -33.46 36.44
N ILE A 273 -43.32 -32.55 35.61
CA ILE A 273 -44.68 -31.99 35.72
C ILE A 273 -45.75 -33.03 35.37
N ILE A 274 -45.52 -33.80 34.31
CA ILE A 274 -46.43 -34.83 33.85
C ILE A 274 -46.55 -35.93 34.90
N THR A 275 -45.42 -36.43 35.43
CA THR A 275 -45.41 -37.49 36.47
C THR A 275 -45.96 -37.04 37.82
N LYS A 276 -46.08 -35.77 38.12
CA LYS A 276 -46.73 -35.25 39.32
C LYS A 276 -48.23 -35.06 39.13
N LYS A 277 -48.76 -35.11 37.92
CA LYS A 277 -50.19 -34.97 37.61
C LYS A 277 -50.94 -36.34 37.37
N ILE A 278 -50.20 -37.43 37.32
CA ILE A 278 -50.68 -38.81 37.37
C ILE A 278 -50.56 -39.31 38.80
#